data_b174592f8d7ffd244df0adaa384060fd
#
_entry.id   b174592f8d7ffd244df0adaa384060fd
#
_cell.length_a   1.000
_cell.length_b   1.000
_cell.length_c   1.000
_cell.angle_alpha   90.00
_cell.angle_beta   90.00
_cell.angle_gamma   90.00
#
_symmetry.space_group_name_H-M   'P 1'
#
loop_
_entity.id
_entity.type
_entity.pdbx_description
1 polymer ?
#
loop_
_entity_poly.entity_id
_entity_poly.type
_entity_poly.pdbx_seq_one_letter_code
_entity_poly.pdbx_strand_id
1 'polypeptide(L)'
;MAELPVGLKTAHRILVEGRDVSTAILSRLIRLSVRDASGQAADTAEIELDDRGGSIVFPRAGVSIEIRLADARGRGLVFAGKVDSARSRGDRSGGRILTISAKGADVMGRAKQLQERHFDDVTIGEALRIAGAAAGIEEVRVDPDLAQISRTYLALEGESFLAFGQRLAREVGATFKVVGSRALLVKRNAGTTASGRPMGTVPAVAGDNLFSWDIAPYVGRPRHSRATARHYDPDQARHQQSSVDLDDDSTDAELIVRYGAADGAAAQDQAAASAAEVERAGGSGSVTIDGDLRAKPGALCEVRGARPGIDGDYLIDAVEHSLDRTSALTTRLDLGLPQGTAGQDARRSA
;
A
#
# COMPACT_ATOMS: atom_id res chain seq x y z
N MET A 1 -28.13 -8.22 11.93
CA MET A 1 -26.77 -8.78 11.74
C MET A 1 -26.93 -10.29 11.87
N ALA A 2 -26.74 -11.04 10.79
CA ALA A 2 -26.79 -12.49 10.88
C ALA A 2 -25.56 -12.94 11.69
N GLU A 3 -25.80 -13.71 12.73
CA GLU A 3 -24.74 -14.41 13.48
C GLU A 3 -24.08 -15.41 12.54
N LEU A 4 -22.75 -15.54 12.66
CA LEU A 4 -22.00 -16.58 11.96
C LEU A 4 -22.53 -17.95 12.39
N PRO A 5 -22.78 -18.87 11.45
CA PRO A 5 -23.10 -20.25 11.83
C PRO A 5 -21.96 -20.83 12.68
N VAL A 6 -22.33 -21.51 13.74
CA VAL A 6 -21.39 -22.19 14.63
C VAL A 6 -20.58 -23.19 13.80
N GLY A 7 -19.25 -22.96 13.67
CA GLY A 7 -18.33 -23.81 12.91
C GLY A 7 -17.66 -23.15 11.70
N LEU A 8 -18.09 -21.98 11.23
CA LEU A 8 -17.37 -21.24 10.19
C LEU A 8 -16.32 -20.32 10.84
N LYS A 9 -15.05 -20.61 10.61
CA LYS A 9 -13.92 -19.79 11.09
C LYS A 9 -13.81 -18.44 10.33
N THR A 10 -14.48 -18.31 9.18
CA THR A 10 -14.41 -17.12 8.32
C THR A 10 -15.76 -16.79 7.70
N ALA A 11 -16.08 -15.51 7.58
CA ALA A 11 -17.25 -15.04 6.84
C ALA A 11 -16.91 -13.79 6.04
N HIS A 12 -17.68 -13.58 4.99
CA HIS A 12 -17.61 -12.37 4.19
C HIS A 12 -18.97 -11.69 4.09
N ARG A 13 -18.95 -10.40 3.88
CA ARG A 13 -20.14 -9.61 3.53
C ARG A 13 -19.77 -8.65 2.41
N ILE A 14 -20.49 -8.74 1.31
CA ILE A 14 -20.29 -7.90 0.13
C ILE A 14 -21.57 -7.09 -0.10
N LEU A 15 -21.42 -5.77 -0.07
CA LEU A 15 -22.50 -4.85 -0.36
C LEU A 15 -22.22 -4.17 -1.71
N VAL A 16 -23.24 -4.12 -2.56
CA VAL A 16 -23.22 -3.42 -3.84
C VAL A 16 -24.33 -2.37 -3.81
N GLU A 17 -24.00 -1.10 -3.99
CA GLU A 17 -24.94 0.03 -3.79
C GLU A 17 -25.70 -0.08 -2.46
N GLY A 18 -25.00 -0.47 -1.37
CA GLY A 18 -25.58 -0.67 -0.05
C GLY A 18 -26.43 -1.95 0.12
N ARG A 19 -26.66 -2.71 -0.93
CA ARG A 19 -27.43 -3.97 -0.89
C ARG A 19 -26.51 -5.15 -0.63
N ASP A 20 -26.87 -5.99 0.32
CA ASP A 20 -26.13 -7.21 0.65
C ASP A 20 -26.37 -8.28 -0.43
N VAL A 21 -25.30 -8.64 -1.15
CA VAL A 21 -25.33 -9.68 -2.18
C VAL A 21 -24.63 -10.98 -1.76
N SER A 22 -24.14 -11.05 -0.54
CA SER A 22 -23.29 -12.14 -0.03
C SER A 22 -23.93 -13.51 -0.21
N THR A 23 -25.20 -13.67 0.19
CA THR A 23 -25.93 -14.93 0.08
C THR A 23 -26.17 -15.33 -1.38
N ALA A 24 -26.47 -14.36 -2.25
CA ALA A 24 -26.75 -14.61 -3.66
C ALA A 24 -25.50 -15.12 -4.42
N ILE A 25 -24.30 -14.68 -4.02
CA ILE A 25 -23.05 -15.07 -4.67
C ILE A 25 -22.31 -16.21 -3.97
N LEU A 26 -22.72 -16.60 -2.77
CA LEU A 26 -21.98 -17.55 -1.91
C LEU A 26 -21.67 -18.88 -2.64
N SER A 27 -22.65 -19.48 -3.31
CA SER A 27 -22.47 -20.73 -4.05
C SER A 27 -21.63 -20.59 -5.32
N ARG A 28 -21.42 -19.36 -5.78
CA ARG A 28 -20.71 -19.02 -7.01
C ARG A 28 -19.32 -18.41 -6.75
N LEU A 29 -19.04 -18.00 -5.52
CA LEU A 29 -17.75 -17.39 -5.16
C LEU A 29 -16.64 -18.42 -5.35
N ILE A 30 -15.68 -18.11 -6.24
CA ILE A 30 -14.46 -18.87 -6.45
C ILE A 30 -13.38 -18.27 -5.55
N ARG A 31 -13.15 -16.97 -5.70
CA ARG A 31 -12.13 -16.24 -4.95
C ARG A 31 -12.56 -14.81 -4.68
N LEU A 32 -12.21 -14.33 -3.53
CA LEU A 32 -12.28 -12.92 -3.14
C LEU A 32 -10.90 -12.52 -2.64
N SER A 33 -10.29 -11.49 -3.22
CA SER A 33 -9.05 -10.93 -2.72
C SER A 33 -9.17 -9.43 -2.53
N VAL A 34 -8.51 -8.92 -1.49
CA VAL A 34 -8.39 -7.49 -1.19
C VAL A 34 -6.94 -7.20 -0.88
N ARG A 35 -6.34 -6.26 -1.62
CA ARG A 35 -4.95 -5.85 -1.47
C ARG A 35 -4.86 -4.39 -1.05
N ASP A 36 -4.14 -4.18 0.04
CA ASP A 36 -3.71 -2.90 0.57
C ASP A 36 -2.17 -2.83 0.49
N ALA A 37 -1.62 -1.80 -0.15
CA ALA A 37 -0.18 -1.67 -0.32
C ALA A 37 0.31 -0.25 -0.01
N SER A 38 1.44 -0.15 0.67
CA SER A 38 2.16 1.11 0.86
C SER A 38 2.56 1.70 -0.50
N GLY A 39 2.46 3.02 -0.64
CA GLY A 39 2.87 3.71 -1.88
C GLY A 39 1.88 3.61 -3.04
N GLN A 40 0.78 2.88 -2.91
CA GLN A 40 -0.33 2.91 -3.87
C GLN A 40 -1.41 3.90 -3.43
N ALA A 41 -1.94 4.67 -4.38
CA ALA A 41 -2.97 5.68 -4.09
C ALA A 41 -4.30 5.07 -3.65
N ALA A 42 -4.56 3.80 -3.96
CA ALA A 42 -5.82 3.13 -3.65
C ALA A 42 -5.65 1.63 -3.45
N ASP A 43 -6.46 1.08 -2.57
CA ASP A 43 -6.64 -0.36 -2.42
C ASP A 43 -7.30 -0.96 -3.65
N THR A 44 -7.11 -2.25 -3.83
CA THR A 44 -7.76 -3.01 -4.90
C THR A 44 -8.51 -4.20 -4.33
N ALA A 45 -9.61 -4.57 -4.98
CA ALA A 45 -10.32 -5.80 -4.69
C ALA A 45 -10.65 -6.55 -5.98
N GLU A 46 -10.62 -7.86 -5.91
CA GLU A 46 -11.00 -8.73 -7.00
C GLU A 46 -11.95 -9.82 -6.50
N ILE A 47 -13.04 -10.05 -7.24
CA ILE A 47 -14.04 -11.08 -6.95
C ILE A 47 -14.17 -11.96 -8.19
N GLU A 48 -13.87 -13.24 -8.05
CA GLU A 48 -14.08 -14.24 -9.09
C GLU A 48 -15.31 -15.08 -8.78
N LEU A 49 -16.22 -15.15 -9.73
CA LEU A 49 -17.50 -15.86 -9.62
C LEU A 49 -17.63 -16.92 -10.73
N ASP A 50 -18.15 -18.08 -10.36
CA ASP A 50 -18.58 -19.11 -11.29
C ASP A 50 -19.84 -18.64 -12.00
N ASP A 51 -19.71 -18.29 -13.28
CA ASP A 51 -20.80 -17.81 -14.13
C ASP A 51 -21.26 -18.89 -15.14
N ARG A 52 -21.27 -20.15 -14.72
CA ARG A 52 -21.87 -21.22 -15.54
C ARG A 52 -23.30 -20.86 -15.88
N GLY A 53 -23.60 -20.87 -17.17
CA GLY A 53 -24.93 -20.46 -17.68
C GLY A 53 -25.06 -18.98 -18.03
N GLY A 54 -24.08 -18.11 -17.70
CA GLY A 54 -24.09 -16.69 -18.07
C GLY A 54 -25.22 -15.91 -17.42
N SER A 55 -25.57 -16.23 -16.17
CA SER A 55 -26.75 -15.65 -15.49
C SER A 55 -26.43 -14.50 -14.56
N ILE A 56 -25.15 -14.23 -14.31
CA ILE A 56 -24.75 -13.10 -13.46
C ILE A 56 -24.77 -11.83 -14.29
N VAL A 57 -25.54 -10.84 -13.83
CA VAL A 57 -25.59 -9.53 -14.48
C VAL A 57 -24.26 -8.80 -14.24
N PHE A 58 -23.66 -8.28 -15.31
CA PHE A 58 -22.44 -7.51 -15.23
C PHE A 58 -22.67 -6.24 -14.40
N PRO A 59 -21.90 -6.02 -13.32
CA PRO A 59 -21.93 -4.75 -12.62
C PRO A 59 -21.40 -3.64 -13.53
N ARG A 60 -22.01 -2.47 -13.46
CA ARG A 60 -21.54 -1.30 -14.21
C ARG A 60 -20.30 -0.74 -13.52
N ALA A 61 -19.38 -0.19 -14.31
CA ALA A 61 -18.27 0.58 -13.77
C ALA A 61 -18.81 1.78 -12.94
N GLY A 62 -18.12 2.10 -11.84
CA GLY A 62 -18.51 3.17 -10.93
C GLY A 62 -19.52 2.78 -9.84
N VAL A 63 -20.10 1.59 -9.89
CA VAL A 63 -21.00 1.05 -8.84
C VAL A 63 -20.22 0.90 -7.54
N SER A 64 -20.80 1.35 -6.41
CA SER A 64 -20.14 1.25 -5.11
C SER A 64 -20.10 -0.20 -4.60
N ILE A 65 -18.97 -0.58 -3.99
CA ILE A 65 -18.78 -1.89 -3.40
C ILE A 65 -18.05 -1.78 -2.06
N GLU A 66 -18.59 -2.48 -1.05
CA GLU A 66 -17.95 -2.65 0.25
C GLU A 66 -17.74 -4.14 0.51
N ILE A 67 -16.56 -4.49 1.04
CA ILE A 67 -16.21 -5.84 1.43
C ILE A 67 -15.84 -5.84 2.91
N ARG A 68 -16.53 -6.68 3.67
CA ARG A 68 -16.26 -6.94 5.07
C ARG A 68 -15.88 -8.39 5.23
N LEU A 69 -14.82 -8.64 5.97
CA LEU A 69 -14.38 -9.98 6.34
C LEU A 69 -14.50 -10.17 7.85
N ALA A 70 -14.65 -11.42 8.24
CA ALA A 70 -14.58 -11.84 9.63
C ALA A 70 -13.75 -13.11 9.74
N ASP A 71 -12.92 -13.18 10.76
CA ASP A 71 -12.13 -14.34 11.17
C ASP A 71 -12.40 -14.68 12.65
N ALA A 72 -11.67 -15.63 13.21
CA ALA A 72 -11.78 -16.02 14.62
C ALA A 72 -11.36 -14.91 15.59
N ARG A 73 -10.57 -13.92 15.12
CA ARG A 73 -10.01 -12.82 15.91
C ARG A 73 -10.85 -11.54 15.83
N GLY A 74 -11.69 -11.42 14.79
CA GLY A 74 -12.50 -10.22 14.63
C GLY A 74 -13.21 -10.10 13.29
N ARG A 75 -13.78 -8.92 13.07
CA ARG A 75 -14.45 -8.54 11.84
C ARG A 75 -14.17 -7.10 11.50
N GLY A 76 -14.06 -6.80 10.22
CA GLY A 76 -13.79 -5.43 9.77
C GLY A 76 -14.19 -5.17 8.33
N LEU A 77 -14.30 -3.89 8.02
CA LEU A 77 -14.32 -3.41 6.64
C LEU A 77 -12.89 -3.52 6.13
N VAL A 78 -12.69 -4.31 5.08
CA VAL A 78 -11.38 -4.50 4.46
C VAL A 78 -11.25 -3.74 3.15
N PHE A 79 -12.37 -3.42 2.50
CA PHE A 79 -12.38 -2.66 1.26
C PHE A 79 -13.67 -1.83 1.14
N ALA A 80 -13.51 -0.59 0.67
CA ALA A 80 -14.61 0.26 0.21
C ALA A 80 -14.14 1.01 -1.04
N GLY A 81 -14.92 0.93 -2.12
CA GLY A 81 -14.54 1.53 -3.38
C GLY A 81 -15.60 1.40 -4.45
N LYS A 82 -15.16 1.48 -5.71
CA LYS A 82 -16.02 1.39 -6.88
C LYS A 82 -15.54 0.30 -7.83
N VAL A 83 -16.48 -0.36 -8.49
CA VAL A 83 -16.19 -1.30 -9.59
C VAL A 83 -15.45 -0.54 -10.69
N ASP A 84 -14.27 -1.02 -11.05
CA ASP A 84 -13.45 -0.50 -12.15
C ASP A 84 -13.75 -1.24 -13.45
N SER A 85 -13.83 -2.58 -13.40
CA SER A 85 -14.12 -3.40 -14.55
C SER A 85 -14.78 -4.72 -14.17
N ALA A 86 -15.47 -5.31 -15.14
CA ALA A 86 -15.97 -6.66 -15.07
C ALA A 86 -15.60 -7.42 -16.35
N ARG A 87 -14.99 -8.59 -16.21
CA ARG A 87 -14.48 -9.41 -17.30
C ARG A 87 -15.03 -10.82 -17.23
N SER A 88 -15.59 -11.33 -18.31
CA SER A 88 -15.90 -12.74 -18.45
C SER A 88 -14.82 -13.45 -19.24
N ARG A 89 -14.37 -14.59 -18.72
CA ARG A 89 -13.53 -15.55 -19.43
C ARG A 89 -14.20 -16.92 -19.42
N GLY A 90 -13.95 -17.71 -20.44
CA GLY A 90 -14.50 -19.07 -20.50
C GLY A 90 -13.74 -19.95 -21.45
N ASP A 91 -13.65 -21.22 -21.10
CA ASP A 91 -13.10 -22.28 -21.95
C ASP A 91 -13.89 -23.58 -21.74
N ARG A 92 -13.59 -24.61 -22.57
CA ARG A 92 -14.31 -25.89 -22.52
C ARG A 92 -14.08 -26.68 -21.23
N SER A 93 -12.95 -26.49 -20.57
CA SER A 93 -12.55 -27.25 -19.39
C SER A 93 -12.88 -26.52 -18.09
N GLY A 94 -12.63 -25.21 -18.04
CA GLY A 94 -12.79 -24.36 -16.84
C GLY A 94 -14.18 -23.74 -16.68
N GLY A 95 -15.04 -23.82 -17.73
CA GLY A 95 -16.36 -23.18 -17.71
C GLY A 95 -16.29 -21.67 -17.90
N ARG A 96 -17.26 -20.92 -17.33
CA ARG A 96 -17.31 -19.46 -17.39
C ARG A 96 -17.01 -18.87 -16.02
N ILE A 97 -16.13 -17.88 -16.00
CA ILE A 97 -15.74 -17.14 -14.80
C ILE A 97 -15.98 -15.66 -15.06
N LEU A 98 -16.66 -15.00 -14.14
CA LEU A 98 -16.79 -13.56 -14.08
C LEU A 98 -15.81 -13.00 -13.05
N THR A 99 -14.88 -12.15 -13.48
CA THR A 99 -13.96 -11.43 -12.61
C THR A 99 -14.41 -9.98 -12.50
N ILE A 100 -14.62 -9.49 -11.29
CA ILE A 100 -14.99 -8.11 -10.98
C ILE A 100 -13.81 -7.48 -10.26
N SER A 101 -13.26 -6.42 -10.85
CA SER A 101 -12.15 -5.65 -10.24
C SER A 101 -12.69 -4.32 -9.73
N ALA A 102 -12.27 -3.93 -8.53
CA ALA A 102 -12.67 -2.69 -7.88
C ALA A 102 -11.47 -1.94 -7.30
N LYS A 103 -11.58 -0.61 -7.18
CA LYS A 103 -10.56 0.28 -6.64
C LYS A 103 -11.11 1.15 -5.53
N GLY A 104 -10.32 1.34 -4.47
CA GLY A 104 -10.67 2.11 -3.28
C GLY A 104 -10.80 3.62 -3.52
N ALA A 105 -10.17 4.14 -4.56
CA ALA A 105 -10.36 5.53 -5.01
C ALA A 105 -11.39 5.61 -6.13
N ASP A 106 -12.07 6.75 -6.23
CA ASP A 106 -12.92 7.03 -7.40
C ASP A 106 -12.04 7.34 -8.61
N VAL A 107 -11.64 6.28 -9.29
CA VAL A 107 -10.80 6.36 -10.50
C VAL A 107 -11.54 6.90 -11.73
N MET A 108 -12.84 7.11 -11.64
CA MET A 108 -13.66 7.71 -12.69
C MET A 108 -14.07 9.15 -12.38
N GLY A 109 -13.78 9.64 -11.18
CA GLY A 109 -14.15 10.95 -10.71
C GLY A 109 -13.09 12.04 -10.97
N ARG A 110 -13.39 13.23 -10.47
CA ARG A 110 -12.54 14.44 -10.61
C ARG A 110 -11.11 14.25 -10.07
N ALA A 111 -10.88 13.28 -9.18
CA ALA A 111 -9.54 13.01 -8.63
C ALA A 111 -8.51 12.61 -9.70
N LYS A 112 -8.96 12.12 -10.86
CA LYS A 112 -8.11 11.83 -12.04
C LYS A 112 -8.07 12.96 -13.06
N GLN A 113 -8.90 13.97 -12.91
CA GLN A 113 -8.86 15.11 -13.82
C GLN A 113 -7.52 15.82 -13.72
N LEU A 114 -6.90 16.09 -14.85
CA LEU A 114 -5.69 16.86 -14.90
C LEU A 114 -5.97 18.30 -14.44
N GLN A 115 -5.07 18.83 -13.66
CA GLN A 115 -5.13 20.20 -13.14
C GLN A 115 -3.87 20.94 -13.55
N GLU A 116 -4.01 22.25 -13.76
CA GLU A 116 -2.90 23.18 -13.86
C GLU A 116 -3.05 24.19 -12.74
N ARG A 117 -2.06 24.24 -11.86
CA ARG A 117 -2.08 25.13 -10.70
C ARG A 117 -0.68 25.36 -10.18
N HIS A 118 -0.42 26.60 -9.83
CA HIS A 118 0.83 27.05 -9.24
C HIS A 118 0.58 27.52 -7.82
N PHE A 119 1.53 27.27 -6.94
CA PHE A 119 1.53 27.70 -5.56
C PHE A 119 2.89 28.31 -5.25
N ASP A 120 2.89 29.52 -4.72
CA ASP A 120 4.06 30.23 -4.23
C ASP A 120 3.99 30.26 -2.70
N ASP A 121 5.12 30.04 -2.01
CA ASP A 121 5.27 30.09 -0.55
C ASP A 121 4.17 29.34 0.20
N VAL A 122 3.98 28.07 -0.15
CA VAL A 122 2.87 27.22 0.33
C VAL A 122 3.38 26.06 1.18
N THR A 123 2.56 25.61 2.12
CA THR A 123 2.82 24.32 2.82
C THR A 123 2.25 23.15 2.03
N ILE A 124 2.88 21.96 2.19
CA ILE A 124 2.39 20.71 1.58
C ILE A 124 0.94 20.44 1.99
N GLY A 125 0.60 20.68 3.27
CA GLY A 125 -0.74 20.49 3.77
C GLY A 125 -1.78 21.40 3.12
N GLU A 126 -1.42 22.64 2.83
CA GLU A 126 -2.30 23.60 2.17
C GLU A 126 -2.47 23.30 0.67
N ALA A 127 -1.36 23.03 -0.02
CA ALA A 127 -1.38 22.66 -1.44
C ALA A 127 -2.26 21.41 -1.68
N LEU A 128 -2.12 20.38 -0.84
CA LEU A 128 -2.94 19.16 -0.92
C LEU A 128 -4.42 19.45 -0.65
N ARG A 129 -4.75 20.33 0.32
CA ARG A 129 -6.15 20.68 0.60
C ARG A 129 -6.80 21.43 -0.57
N ILE A 130 -6.08 22.39 -1.14
CA ILE A 130 -6.59 23.18 -2.27
C ILE A 130 -6.77 22.28 -3.51
N ALA A 131 -5.75 21.47 -3.85
CA ALA A 131 -5.82 20.56 -5.00
C ALA A 131 -6.89 19.46 -4.79
N GLY A 132 -7.02 18.97 -3.56
CA GLY A 132 -8.02 17.97 -3.18
C GLY A 132 -9.45 18.49 -3.30
N ALA A 133 -9.72 19.71 -2.84
CA ALA A 133 -11.03 20.34 -2.96
C ALA A 133 -11.43 20.50 -4.44
N ALA A 134 -10.51 20.93 -5.31
CA ALA A 134 -10.74 21.00 -6.76
C ALA A 134 -11.01 19.61 -7.39
N ALA A 135 -10.41 18.57 -6.81
CA ALA A 135 -10.61 17.17 -7.21
C ALA A 135 -11.89 16.52 -6.64
N GLY A 136 -12.67 17.25 -5.83
CA GLY A 136 -13.88 16.72 -5.18
C GLY A 136 -13.61 15.83 -3.96
N ILE A 137 -12.42 15.96 -3.36
CA ILE A 137 -12.09 15.30 -2.09
C ILE A 137 -12.67 16.12 -0.93
N GLU A 138 -13.46 15.48 -0.09
CA GLU A 138 -14.16 16.14 1.02
C GLU A 138 -13.23 16.41 2.21
N GLU A 139 -12.28 15.50 2.44
CA GLU A 139 -11.37 15.59 3.57
C GLU A 139 -9.95 15.22 3.16
N VAL A 140 -8.98 16.11 3.42
CA VAL A 140 -7.55 15.85 3.25
C VAL A 140 -6.87 15.90 4.62
N ARG A 141 -6.41 14.75 5.09
CA ARG A 141 -5.64 14.63 6.34
C ARG A 141 -4.17 14.47 6.01
N VAL A 142 -3.37 15.32 6.60
CA VAL A 142 -1.92 15.29 6.48
C VAL A 142 -1.32 15.15 7.86
N ASP A 143 -0.33 14.27 8.02
CA ASP A 143 0.47 14.19 9.25
C ASP A 143 0.93 15.60 9.65
N PRO A 144 0.83 15.99 10.94
CA PRO A 144 1.12 17.36 11.38
C PRO A 144 2.50 17.87 10.95
N ASP A 145 3.53 17.04 11.04
CA ASP A 145 4.90 17.45 10.67
C ASP A 145 5.03 17.62 9.16
N LEU A 146 4.43 16.72 8.38
CA LEU A 146 4.41 16.82 6.91
C LEU A 146 3.58 18.02 6.43
N ALA A 147 2.50 18.35 7.14
CA ALA A 147 1.62 19.46 6.79
C ALA A 147 2.32 20.83 6.85
N GLN A 148 3.32 20.97 7.72
CA GLN A 148 4.06 22.20 7.95
C GLN A 148 5.26 22.40 7.03
N ILE A 149 5.63 21.39 6.24
CA ILE A 149 6.74 21.50 5.30
C ILE A 149 6.40 22.57 4.27
N SER A 150 7.18 23.65 4.27
CA SER A 150 7.03 24.77 3.32
C SER A 150 7.76 24.48 2.02
N ARG A 151 7.23 25.00 0.93
CA ARG A 151 7.85 25.02 -0.40
C ARG A 151 7.73 26.43 -0.98
N THR A 152 8.82 26.96 -1.49
CA THR A 152 8.83 28.24 -2.20
C THR A 152 7.98 28.19 -3.47
N TYR A 153 7.96 27.01 -4.11
CA TYR A 153 7.17 26.77 -5.30
C TYR A 153 6.70 25.33 -5.38
N LEU A 154 5.42 25.13 -5.68
CA LEU A 154 4.83 23.84 -6.05
C LEU A 154 3.92 24.04 -7.28
N ALA A 155 3.93 23.09 -8.19
CA ALA A 155 3.03 23.11 -9.34
C ALA A 155 2.36 21.77 -9.57
N LEU A 156 1.11 21.83 -10.06
CA LEU A 156 0.46 20.75 -10.79
C LEU A 156 0.50 21.13 -12.27
N GLU A 157 1.33 20.46 -13.04
CA GLU A 157 1.51 20.76 -14.48
C GLU A 157 0.91 19.60 -15.30
N GLY A 158 -0.40 19.69 -15.56
CA GLY A 158 -1.10 18.64 -16.29
C GLY A 158 -1.12 17.29 -15.53
N GLU A 159 -1.09 17.31 -14.22
CA GLU A 159 -1.19 16.10 -13.40
C GLU A 159 -2.50 16.03 -12.61
N SER A 160 -2.93 14.81 -12.28
CA SER A 160 -4.12 14.60 -11.46
C SER A 160 -3.79 14.78 -9.96
N PHE A 161 -4.82 15.03 -9.14
CA PHE A 161 -4.65 15.07 -7.68
C PHE A 161 -3.99 13.79 -7.13
N LEU A 162 -4.33 12.62 -7.70
CA LEU A 162 -3.72 11.35 -7.29
C LEU A 162 -2.21 11.31 -7.60
N ALA A 163 -1.83 11.76 -8.79
CA ALA A 163 -0.42 11.82 -9.20
C ALA A 163 0.36 12.85 -8.37
N PHE A 164 -0.22 14.02 -8.13
CA PHE A 164 0.34 15.08 -7.28
C PHE A 164 0.59 14.58 -5.86
N GLY A 165 -0.42 13.99 -5.21
CA GLY A 165 -0.29 13.45 -3.87
C GLY A 165 0.77 12.35 -3.77
N GLN A 166 0.85 11.46 -4.78
CA GLN A 166 1.90 10.43 -4.85
C GLN A 166 3.30 11.00 -5.07
N ARG A 167 3.40 12.05 -5.89
CA ARG A 167 4.69 12.74 -6.11
C ARG A 167 5.19 13.38 -4.83
N LEU A 168 4.35 14.17 -4.16
CA LEU A 168 4.70 14.78 -2.87
C LEU A 168 5.06 13.71 -1.82
N ALA A 169 4.29 12.62 -1.75
CA ALA A 169 4.60 11.53 -0.83
C ALA A 169 5.98 10.92 -1.06
N ARG A 170 6.40 10.75 -2.32
CA ARG A 170 7.76 10.28 -2.64
C ARG A 170 8.84 11.29 -2.27
N GLU A 171 8.58 12.58 -2.50
CA GLU A 171 9.53 13.65 -2.20
C GLU A 171 9.84 13.76 -0.69
N VAL A 172 8.86 13.48 0.16
CA VAL A 172 9.00 13.60 1.63
C VAL A 172 9.02 12.25 2.37
N GLY A 173 9.20 11.14 1.66
CA GLY A 173 9.25 9.81 2.28
C GLY A 173 7.94 9.39 2.96
N ALA A 174 6.79 9.82 2.44
CA ALA A 174 5.47 9.58 2.99
C ALA A 174 4.68 8.51 2.21
N THR A 175 3.49 8.18 2.71
CA THR A 175 2.48 7.40 2.00
C THR A 175 1.26 8.27 1.74
N PHE A 176 0.87 8.38 0.47
CA PHE A 176 -0.37 9.04 0.06
C PHE A 176 -1.41 7.99 -0.31
N LYS A 177 -2.64 8.15 0.20
CA LYS A 177 -3.74 7.23 -0.06
C LYS A 177 -5.08 7.96 -0.16
N VAL A 178 -5.94 7.48 -1.06
CA VAL A 178 -7.32 7.96 -1.17
C VAL A 178 -8.26 6.79 -0.89
N VAL A 179 -9.19 7.00 0.02
CA VAL A 179 -10.23 6.04 0.40
C VAL A 179 -11.59 6.74 0.33
N GLY A 180 -12.40 6.38 -0.65
CA GLY A 180 -13.66 7.10 -0.93
C GLY A 180 -13.41 8.56 -1.29
N SER A 181 -14.03 9.47 -0.52
CA SER A 181 -13.86 10.93 -0.65
C SER A 181 -12.79 11.54 0.26
N ARG A 182 -11.93 10.70 0.88
CA ARG A 182 -10.88 11.14 1.82
C ARG A 182 -9.51 10.86 1.26
N ALA A 183 -8.59 11.82 1.42
CA ALA A 183 -7.17 11.65 1.13
C ALA A 183 -6.33 11.73 2.40
N LEU A 184 -5.29 10.93 2.47
CA LEU A 184 -4.37 10.82 3.59
C LEU A 184 -2.94 10.97 3.09
N LEU A 185 -2.13 11.80 3.78
CA LEU A 185 -0.68 11.81 3.64
C LEU A 185 -0.07 11.57 5.01
N VAL A 186 0.61 10.44 5.20
CA VAL A 186 1.15 10.02 6.49
C VAL A 186 2.62 9.63 6.35
N LYS A 187 3.39 9.83 7.41
CA LYS A 187 4.79 9.37 7.45
C LYS A 187 4.84 7.87 7.18
N ARG A 188 5.75 7.47 6.32
CA ARG A 188 5.99 6.07 6.05
C ARG A 188 6.81 5.45 7.18
N ASN A 189 6.49 4.22 7.57
CA ASN A 189 7.19 3.46 8.62
C ASN A 189 7.18 4.11 10.02
N ALA A 190 6.22 4.97 10.30
CA ALA A 190 6.09 5.56 11.63
C ALA A 190 5.64 4.55 12.71
N GLY A 191 5.34 3.29 12.33
CA GLY A 191 4.80 2.28 13.25
C GLY A 191 3.44 2.68 13.85
N THR A 192 2.81 3.72 13.29
CA THR A 192 1.55 4.27 13.76
C THR A 192 0.53 4.36 12.63
N THR A 193 -0.73 4.24 12.98
CA THR A 193 -1.85 4.49 12.07
C THR A 193 -1.97 5.98 11.74
N ALA A 194 -2.75 6.33 10.73
CA ALA A 194 -3.06 7.74 10.41
C ALA A 194 -3.68 8.54 11.57
N SER A 195 -4.18 7.86 12.62
CA SER A 195 -4.69 8.46 13.85
C SER A 195 -3.65 8.50 14.99
N GLY A 196 -2.37 8.19 14.73
CA GLY A 196 -1.28 8.19 15.70
C GLY A 196 -1.27 6.99 16.66
N ARG A 197 -2.10 5.97 16.44
CA ARG A 197 -2.09 4.77 17.29
C ARG A 197 -0.97 3.82 16.84
N PRO A 198 -0.22 3.19 17.78
CA PRO A 198 0.78 2.19 17.42
C PRO A 198 0.14 1.07 16.59
N MET A 199 0.82 0.67 15.52
CA MET A 199 0.48 -0.55 14.80
C MET A 199 1.05 -1.74 15.57
N GLY A 200 0.24 -2.78 15.74
CA GLY A 200 0.71 -4.01 16.39
C GLY A 200 1.65 -4.80 15.49
N THR A 201 2.41 -5.71 16.09
CA THR A 201 3.19 -6.71 15.36
C THR A 201 2.32 -7.89 14.96
N VAL A 202 2.47 -8.38 13.74
CA VAL A 202 1.78 -9.55 13.20
C VAL A 202 2.71 -10.75 13.34
N PRO A 203 2.38 -11.75 14.15
CA PRO A 203 3.20 -12.96 14.26
C PRO A 203 3.00 -13.88 13.06
N ALA A 204 4.11 -14.43 12.54
CA ALA A 204 4.16 -15.44 11.50
C ALA A 204 5.02 -16.61 12.01
N VAL A 205 4.40 -17.62 12.63
CA VAL A 205 5.07 -18.68 13.38
C VAL A 205 4.93 -20.01 12.64
N ALA A 206 6.08 -20.62 12.29
CA ALA A 206 6.11 -21.92 11.64
C ALA A 206 5.57 -23.02 12.59
N GLY A 207 4.70 -23.87 12.06
CA GLY A 207 4.01 -24.88 12.85
C GLY A 207 2.74 -24.39 13.56
N ASP A 208 2.41 -23.09 13.47
CA ASP A 208 1.17 -22.51 13.98
C ASP A 208 0.38 -21.85 12.83
N ASN A 209 0.62 -20.58 12.56
CA ASN A 209 -0.17 -19.80 11.59
C ASN A 209 0.55 -19.51 10.27
N LEU A 210 1.84 -19.84 10.14
CA LEU A 210 2.64 -19.62 8.93
C LEU A 210 2.49 -20.80 7.96
N PHE A 211 1.85 -20.56 6.80
CA PHE A 211 1.65 -21.58 5.77
C PHE A 211 2.81 -21.67 4.79
N SER A 212 3.33 -20.51 4.37
CA SER A 212 4.45 -20.45 3.43
C SER A 212 5.23 -19.17 3.58
N TRP A 213 6.49 -19.22 3.18
CA TRP A 213 7.37 -18.06 3.12
C TRP A 213 8.30 -18.14 1.90
N ASP A 214 8.66 -16.98 1.39
CA ASP A 214 9.67 -16.78 0.36
C ASP A 214 10.37 -15.46 0.71
N ILE A 215 11.52 -15.53 1.38
CA ILE A 215 12.17 -14.38 1.99
C ILE A 215 13.66 -14.37 1.60
N ALA A 216 14.09 -13.25 1.03
CA ALA A 216 15.47 -12.87 0.88
C ALA A 216 15.77 -11.74 1.88
N PRO A 217 16.33 -12.05 3.07
CA PRO A 217 16.53 -11.07 4.12
C PRO A 217 17.58 -10.02 3.75
N TYR A 218 18.35 -10.26 2.70
CA TYR A 218 19.25 -9.30 2.09
C TYR A 218 19.27 -9.52 0.56
N VAL A 219 19.39 -8.42 -0.16
CA VAL A 219 19.56 -8.44 -1.63
C VAL A 219 20.84 -7.71 -1.98
N GLY A 220 21.57 -8.25 -2.96
CA GLY A 220 22.84 -7.68 -3.41
C GLY A 220 22.68 -6.42 -4.28
N ARG A 221 21.47 -6.06 -4.70
CA ARG A 221 21.19 -4.91 -5.58
C ARG A 221 19.76 -4.42 -5.39
N PRO A 222 19.50 -3.10 -5.53
CA PRO A 222 20.50 -2.02 -5.67
C PRO A 222 21.15 -1.72 -4.32
N ARG A 223 22.46 -1.48 -4.31
CA ARG A 223 23.19 -0.99 -3.15
C ARG A 223 23.82 0.34 -3.50
N HIS A 224 23.74 1.29 -2.56
CA HIS A 224 24.30 2.63 -2.71
C HIS A 224 24.89 3.07 -1.38
N SER A 225 26.01 3.75 -1.43
CA SER A 225 26.65 4.35 -0.25
C SER A 225 26.03 5.69 0.13
N ARG A 226 25.33 6.34 -0.81
CA ARG A 226 24.79 7.69 -0.63
C ARG A 226 23.60 7.93 -1.57
N ALA A 227 22.63 8.73 -1.10
CA ALA A 227 21.58 9.30 -1.93
C ALA A 227 21.77 10.81 -2.05
N THR A 228 21.79 11.32 -3.29
CA THR A 228 22.09 12.73 -3.61
C THR A 228 20.99 13.35 -4.45
N ALA A 229 20.45 14.47 -4.00
CA ALA A 229 19.52 15.31 -4.77
C ALA A 229 20.16 16.66 -5.07
N ARG A 230 19.71 17.32 -6.14
CA ARG A 230 20.27 18.59 -6.63
C ARG A 230 19.20 19.67 -6.71
N HIS A 231 19.58 20.91 -6.46
CA HIS A 231 18.78 22.08 -6.72
C HIS A 231 19.64 23.18 -7.35
N TYR A 232 19.00 24.15 -8.00
CA TYR A 232 19.65 25.36 -8.45
C TYR A 232 19.55 26.44 -7.38
N ASP A 233 20.66 27.00 -6.97
CA ASP A 233 20.72 28.13 -6.04
C ASP A 233 20.83 29.44 -6.87
N PRO A 234 19.79 30.28 -6.94
CA PRO A 234 19.81 31.49 -7.73
C PRO A 234 20.74 32.56 -7.15
N ASP A 235 20.95 32.62 -5.85
CA ASP A 235 21.81 33.57 -5.18
C ASP A 235 23.28 33.31 -5.49
N GLN A 236 23.67 32.08 -5.61
CA GLN A 236 25.03 31.66 -5.95
C GLN A 236 25.21 31.33 -7.44
N ALA A 237 24.12 31.41 -8.22
CA ALA A 237 24.06 31.09 -9.65
C ALA A 237 24.70 29.73 -10.00
N ARG A 238 24.51 28.72 -9.16
CA ARG A 238 25.05 27.37 -9.35
C ARG A 238 24.14 26.26 -8.85
N HIS A 239 24.38 25.06 -9.35
CA HIS A 239 23.76 23.87 -8.80
C HIS A 239 24.43 23.48 -7.47
N GLN A 240 23.62 23.22 -6.48
CA GLN A 240 24.03 22.65 -5.19
C GLN A 240 23.47 21.23 -5.03
N GLN A 241 24.05 20.49 -4.09
CA GLN A 241 23.68 19.10 -3.78
C GLN A 241 23.37 18.97 -2.31
N SER A 242 22.33 18.17 -2.01
CA SER A 242 22.04 17.67 -0.67
C SER A 242 22.16 16.16 -0.71
N SER A 243 22.90 15.59 0.24
CA SER A 243 23.20 14.16 0.28
C SER A 243 22.92 13.56 1.65
N VAL A 244 22.50 12.30 1.64
CA VAL A 244 22.35 11.47 2.83
C VAL A 244 23.18 10.21 2.63
N ASP A 245 24.11 9.95 3.54
CA ASP A 245 24.95 8.76 3.55
C ASP A 245 24.11 7.56 3.99
N LEU A 246 24.35 6.42 3.36
CA LEU A 246 23.77 5.12 3.69
C LEU A 246 24.86 4.28 4.38
N ASP A 247 24.45 3.50 5.37
CA ASP A 247 25.36 2.63 6.13
C ASP A 247 25.67 1.34 5.35
N ASP A 248 26.28 1.50 4.16
CA ASP A 248 26.67 0.39 3.28
C ASP A 248 28.08 0.62 2.71
N ASP A 249 29.07 0.15 3.46
CA ASP A 249 30.49 0.20 3.08
C ASP A 249 30.85 -0.79 1.94
N SER A 250 29.90 -1.58 1.47
CA SER A 250 30.15 -2.60 0.43
C SER A 250 30.14 -2.04 -1.00
N THR A 251 29.82 -0.77 -1.16
CA THR A 251 29.69 -0.13 -2.47
C THR A 251 30.08 1.34 -2.45
N ASP A 252 30.67 1.81 -3.54
CA ASP A 252 30.94 3.24 -3.79
C ASP A 252 29.87 3.90 -4.69
N ALA A 253 28.81 3.16 -5.04
CA ALA A 253 27.79 3.66 -5.94
C ALA A 253 26.88 4.69 -5.24
N GLU A 254 26.65 5.84 -5.88
CA GLU A 254 25.74 6.86 -5.40
C GLU A 254 24.39 6.78 -6.14
N LEU A 255 23.30 6.95 -5.41
CA LEU A 255 21.97 7.17 -5.97
C LEU A 255 21.77 8.66 -6.24
N ILE A 256 21.70 9.04 -7.50
CA ILE A 256 21.42 10.42 -7.89
C ILE A 256 19.93 10.54 -8.22
N VAL A 257 19.20 11.39 -7.48
CA VAL A 257 17.80 11.71 -7.77
C VAL A 257 17.71 12.38 -9.14
N ARG A 258 16.87 11.83 -9.99
CA ARG A 258 16.84 12.15 -11.44
C ARG A 258 16.48 13.60 -11.74
N TYR A 259 15.54 14.17 -10.98
CA TYR A 259 15.04 15.53 -11.21
C TYR A 259 15.55 16.47 -10.14
N GLY A 260 15.83 17.71 -10.53
CA GLY A 260 16.23 18.77 -9.60
C GLY A 260 15.08 19.14 -8.68
N ALA A 261 15.40 19.40 -7.42
CA ALA A 261 14.47 19.96 -6.45
C ALA A 261 14.30 21.47 -6.65
N ALA A 262 13.20 22.03 -6.15
CA ALA A 262 12.91 23.46 -6.25
C ALA A 262 13.91 24.32 -5.45
N ASP A 263 14.32 23.83 -4.28
CA ASP A 263 15.24 24.51 -3.36
C ASP A 263 16.05 23.50 -2.54
N GLY A 264 16.92 24.00 -1.66
CA GLY A 264 17.79 23.19 -0.83
C GLY A 264 17.04 22.32 0.18
N ALA A 265 15.93 22.81 0.74
CA ALA A 265 15.12 22.06 1.68
C ALA A 265 14.41 20.89 0.98
N ALA A 266 13.85 21.12 -0.21
CA ALA A 266 13.27 20.07 -1.04
C ALA A 266 14.32 19.05 -1.49
N ALA A 267 15.55 19.48 -1.80
CA ALA A 267 16.65 18.57 -2.13
C ALA A 267 17.02 17.67 -0.94
N GLN A 268 17.06 18.22 0.26
CA GLN A 268 17.32 17.46 1.48
C GLN A 268 16.23 16.41 1.74
N ASP A 269 14.97 16.79 1.64
CA ASP A 269 13.85 15.88 1.80
C ASP A 269 13.88 14.74 0.78
N GLN A 270 14.16 15.06 -0.50
CA GLN A 270 14.25 14.06 -1.57
C GLN A 270 15.43 13.10 -1.37
N ALA A 271 16.58 13.60 -0.92
CA ALA A 271 17.74 12.76 -0.62
C ALA A 271 17.42 11.80 0.55
N ALA A 272 16.82 12.31 1.63
CA ALA A 272 16.42 11.50 2.79
C ALA A 272 15.35 10.46 2.42
N ALA A 273 14.34 10.84 1.63
CA ALA A 273 13.31 9.92 1.16
C ALA A 273 13.89 8.80 0.27
N SER A 274 14.85 9.16 -0.60
CA SER A 274 15.52 8.19 -1.48
C SER A 274 16.44 7.25 -0.71
N ALA A 275 17.17 7.73 0.31
CA ALA A 275 17.97 6.91 1.20
C ALA A 275 17.09 5.88 1.94
N ALA A 276 15.99 6.32 2.54
CA ALA A 276 15.05 5.43 3.23
C ALA A 276 14.40 4.39 2.28
N GLU A 277 14.23 4.70 0.98
CA GLU A 277 13.74 3.76 -0.01
C GLU A 277 14.78 2.68 -0.35
N VAL A 278 16.07 3.06 -0.46
CA VAL A 278 17.19 2.12 -0.67
C VAL A 278 17.30 1.16 0.52
N GLU A 279 17.28 1.68 1.74
CA GLU A 279 17.30 0.85 2.96
C GLU A 279 16.14 -0.15 2.99
N ARG A 280 14.93 0.30 2.62
CA ARG A 280 13.75 -0.57 2.56
C ARG A 280 13.90 -1.68 1.55
N ALA A 281 14.52 -1.41 0.42
CA ALA A 281 14.80 -2.39 -0.62
C ALA A 281 15.95 -3.37 -0.24
N GLY A 282 16.57 -3.21 0.92
CA GLY A 282 17.67 -4.04 1.41
C GLY A 282 17.32 -5.52 1.62
N GLY A 283 16.05 -5.83 1.77
CA GLY A 283 15.52 -7.20 1.81
C GLY A 283 14.13 -7.25 1.22
N SER A 284 13.70 -8.42 0.82
CA SER A 284 12.35 -8.62 0.24
C SER A 284 11.83 -10.01 0.53
N GLY A 285 10.52 -10.16 0.50
CA GLY A 285 9.92 -11.48 0.61
C GLY A 285 8.43 -11.44 0.77
N SER A 286 7.87 -12.59 1.03
CA SER A 286 6.47 -12.70 1.39
C SER A 286 6.24 -13.87 2.33
N VAL A 287 5.24 -13.72 3.18
CA VAL A 287 4.71 -14.81 4.00
C VAL A 287 3.21 -14.93 3.77
N THR A 288 2.70 -16.13 3.85
CA THR A 288 1.25 -16.40 3.87
C THR A 288 0.92 -17.02 5.22
N ILE A 289 0.00 -16.38 5.93
CA ILE A 289 -0.45 -16.79 7.26
C ILE A 289 -1.95 -17.06 7.26
N ASP A 290 -2.43 -17.71 8.32
CA ASP A 290 -3.86 -17.76 8.64
C ASP A 290 -4.45 -16.35 8.70
N GLY A 291 -5.72 -16.19 8.34
CA GLY A 291 -6.36 -14.88 8.22
C GLY A 291 -6.15 -14.01 9.46
N ASP A 292 -5.56 -12.84 9.27
CA ASP A 292 -5.39 -11.83 10.31
C ASP A 292 -5.76 -10.44 9.78
N LEU A 293 -6.97 -9.99 10.08
CA LEU A 293 -7.50 -8.69 9.62
C LEU A 293 -6.84 -7.49 10.31
N ARG A 294 -5.97 -7.71 11.31
CA ARG A 294 -5.20 -6.65 11.97
C ARG A 294 -3.96 -6.25 11.18
N ALA A 295 -3.50 -7.13 10.27
CA ALA A 295 -2.36 -6.86 9.41
C ALA A 295 -2.62 -5.59 8.57
N LYS A 296 -1.65 -4.68 8.55
CA LYS A 296 -1.70 -3.42 7.79
C LYS A 296 -0.31 -3.10 7.24
N PRO A 297 -0.22 -2.48 6.07
CA PRO A 297 1.04 -1.93 5.57
C PRO A 297 1.61 -0.92 6.57
N GLY A 298 2.93 -0.99 6.82
CA GLY A 298 3.63 -0.18 7.81
C GLY A 298 3.69 -0.77 9.22
N ALA A 299 3.00 -1.90 9.49
CA ALA A 299 3.18 -2.69 10.71
C ALA A 299 4.39 -3.62 10.58
N LEU A 300 4.83 -4.20 11.68
CA LEU A 300 5.87 -5.24 11.70
C LEU A 300 5.26 -6.62 11.55
N CYS A 301 5.99 -7.49 10.86
CA CYS A 301 5.76 -8.94 10.84
C CYS A 301 6.92 -9.62 11.55
N GLU A 302 6.64 -10.38 12.60
CA GLU A 302 7.63 -11.17 13.31
C GLU A 302 7.60 -12.62 12.81
N VAL A 303 8.64 -13.00 12.06
CA VAL A 303 8.81 -14.36 11.53
C VAL A 303 9.59 -15.20 12.53
N ARG A 304 9.02 -16.33 12.92
CA ARG A 304 9.63 -17.25 13.88
C ARG A 304 9.56 -18.71 13.42
N GLY A 305 10.65 -19.43 13.61
CA GLY A 305 10.74 -20.88 13.37
C GLY A 305 10.78 -21.27 11.89
N ALA A 306 10.95 -20.31 10.98
CA ALA A 306 11.12 -20.60 9.55
C ALA A 306 12.51 -21.17 9.30
N ARG A 307 13.56 -20.45 9.64
CA ARG A 307 14.94 -20.93 9.71
C ARG A 307 15.88 -19.85 10.29
N PRO A 308 17.03 -20.23 10.87
CA PRO A 308 18.10 -19.29 11.20
C PRO A 308 18.49 -18.44 9.97
N GLY A 309 18.66 -17.14 10.17
CA GLY A 309 18.96 -16.18 9.12
C GLY A 309 17.74 -15.59 8.40
N ILE A 310 16.56 -16.18 8.61
CA ILE A 310 15.28 -15.62 8.13
C ILE A 310 14.43 -15.11 9.30
N ASP A 311 14.46 -15.83 10.42
CA ASP A 311 13.70 -15.43 11.61
C ASP A 311 14.10 -14.03 12.08
N GLY A 312 13.10 -13.20 12.36
CA GLY A 312 13.26 -11.80 12.74
C GLY A 312 12.09 -10.93 12.34
N ASP A 313 12.26 -9.63 12.48
CA ASP A 313 11.24 -8.65 12.22
C ASP A 313 11.37 -8.07 10.80
N TYR A 314 10.24 -7.88 10.15
CA TYR A 314 10.15 -7.29 8.80
C TYR A 314 9.07 -6.24 8.76
N LEU A 315 9.29 -5.20 7.98
CA LEU A 315 8.24 -4.23 7.69
C LEU A 315 7.25 -4.83 6.69
N ILE A 316 5.96 -4.66 6.92
CA ILE A 316 4.91 -5.05 5.98
C ILE A 316 4.74 -3.95 4.94
N ASP A 317 5.05 -4.24 3.68
CA ASP A 317 4.86 -3.31 2.56
C ASP A 317 3.45 -3.42 1.96
N ALA A 318 2.91 -4.64 1.89
CA ALA A 318 1.55 -4.86 1.42
C ALA A 318 0.88 -6.01 2.16
N VAL A 319 -0.44 -5.95 2.23
CA VAL A 319 -1.30 -6.98 2.80
C VAL A 319 -2.32 -7.39 1.76
N GLU A 320 -2.46 -8.69 1.52
CA GLU A 320 -3.52 -9.26 0.71
C GLU A 320 -4.32 -10.28 1.51
N HIS A 321 -5.59 -9.98 1.73
CA HIS A 321 -6.55 -10.92 2.29
C HIS A 321 -7.21 -11.70 1.16
N SER A 322 -7.15 -13.02 1.19
CA SER A 322 -7.74 -13.89 0.18
C SER A 322 -8.64 -14.94 0.82
N LEU A 323 -9.84 -15.06 0.27
CA LEU A 323 -10.82 -16.07 0.64
C LEU A 323 -11.17 -16.88 -0.62
N ASP A 324 -10.86 -18.17 -0.60
CA ASP A 324 -11.18 -19.09 -1.68
C ASP A 324 -12.33 -20.01 -1.28
N ARG A 325 -12.98 -20.63 -2.29
CA ARG A 325 -14.04 -21.62 -2.08
C ARG A 325 -13.56 -22.83 -1.26
N THR A 326 -12.30 -23.19 -1.39
CA THR A 326 -11.73 -24.45 -0.83
C THR A 326 -10.84 -24.20 0.37
N SER A 327 -10.40 -22.97 0.58
CA SER A 327 -9.53 -22.58 1.69
C SER A 327 -10.23 -21.59 2.62
N ALA A 328 -9.77 -21.55 3.86
CA ALA A 328 -10.13 -20.50 4.79
C ALA A 328 -9.55 -19.15 4.33
N LEU A 329 -9.88 -18.08 5.05
CA LEU A 329 -9.26 -16.78 4.87
C LEU A 329 -7.76 -16.89 5.11
N THR A 330 -6.97 -16.44 4.16
CA THR A 330 -5.52 -16.31 4.28
C THR A 330 -5.11 -14.85 4.19
N THR A 331 -3.99 -14.52 4.81
CA THR A 331 -3.37 -13.20 4.72
C THR A 331 -1.95 -13.37 4.20
N ARG A 332 -1.69 -12.81 3.02
CA ARG A 332 -0.35 -12.69 2.47
C ARG A 332 0.21 -11.32 2.83
N LEU A 333 1.43 -11.32 3.36
CA LEU A 333 2.19 -10.13 3.69
C LEU A 333 3.38 -10.06 2.76
N ASP A 334 3.51 -8.97 2.01
CA ASP A 334 4.75 -8.66 1.32
C ASP A 334 5.65 -7.90 2.30
N LEU A 335 6.89 -8.34 2.41
CA LEU A 335 7.83 -7.91 3.44
C LEU A 335 9.00 -7.14 2.83
N GLY A 336 9.40 -6.08 3.51
CA GLY A 336 10.61 -5.32 3.24
C GLY A 336 11.37 -5.01 4.52
N LEU A 337 12.46 -4.26 4.43
CA LEU A 337 13.25 -3.73 5.54
C LEU A 337 13.43 -4.72 6.70
N PRO A 338 14.33 -5.71 6.56
CA PRO A 338 14.67 -6.64 7.63
C PRO A 338 15.18 -5.88 8.87
N GLN A 339 14.74 -6.28 10.04
CA GLN A 339 15.11 -5.66 11.32
C GLN A 339 15.50 -6.71 12.36
N GLY A 340 16.18 -6.29 13.42
CA GLY A 340 16.56 -7.16 14.52
C GLY A 340 17.51 -8.27 14.08
N THR A 341 17.08 -9.53 14.21
CA THR A 341 17.86 -10.73 13.85
C THR A 341 17.68 -11.17 12.40
N ALA A 342 16.79 -10.54 11.64
CA ALA A 342 16.58 -10.87 10.24
C ALA A 342 17.86 -10.69 9.41
N GLY A 343 18.22 -11.68 8.62
CA GLY A 343 19.49 -11.69 7.86
C GLY A 343 20.71 -12.13 8.63
N GLN A 344 20.60 -12.38 9.95
CA GLN A 344 21.74 -12.79 10.80
C GLN A 344 21.68 -14.31 11.03
N ASP A 345 22.65 -15.03 10.48
CA ASP A 345 22.82 -16.46 10.73
C ASP A 345 24.04 -16.67 11.65
N ALA A 346 23.80 -16.90 12.93
CA ALA A 346 24.85 -17.11 13.92
C ALA A 346 25.54 -18.47 13.83
N ARG A 347 25.09 -19.36 12.95
CA ARG A 347 25.73 -20.65 12.74
C ARG A 347 27.07 -20.44 12.03
N ARG A 348 28.11 -21.10 12.51
CA ARG A 348 29.41 -21.06 11.84
C ARG A 348 29.31 -21.77 10.48
N SER A 349 29.78 -21.10 9.42
CA SER A 349 30.06 -21.78 8.15
C SER A 349 31.10 -22.90 8.42
N ALA A 350 30.75 -24.10 8.06
CA ALA A 350 31.65 -25.27 8.18
C ALA A 350 32.82 -25.15 7.22
#